data_ffda63cb4c20d87fe257421a2032f42e
#
_entry.id   ffda63cb4c20d87fe257421a2032f42e
#
_cell.length_a   1.000
_cell.length_b   1.000
_cell.length_c   1.000
_cell.angle_alpha   90.00
_cell.angle_beta   90.00
_cell.angle_gamma   90.00
#
_symmetry.space_group_name_H-M   'P 1'
#
loop_
_entity.id
_entity.type
_entity.pdbx_description
1 polymer ?
#
loop_
_entity_poly.entity_id
_entity_poly.type
_entity_poly.pdbx_seq_one_letter_code
_entity_poly.pdbx_strand_id
1 'polypeptide(L)'
;MGGLRNILSGRRGLAGLAAVAAVTGFAMPAVMFASAVTGSDATVPAQADTTAGSSDAIPAGQAVPSVSAWRILARRAASSGGGFMTPTGIAMDRRGVALVTLADDDRVWVIANDGSSATPWDVTGAGTLFRRPGSVALTPSGTVLVADTGNHRIVHLSSVVSPRVLAVIGGTTSGTGKGMFIRPSDAVADEAGRIIVSDTGNHRIQLFDRDGRSLAVWGRTVRGAPKSGVGVGEFASPRGVGVGRDGRIVVADTGNNRIQSHARVAVGPESSGGWDVWPAPAIHNPLRGGDYRMPTGIAVDQTGRTLIADSGNHRIVIRNADARTWDFWGGPAGTAPGEFVMPMSVTVGADGDVAVADTGNDRIQVATLRPATSA
;
A
#
# COMPACT_ATOMS: atom_id res chain seq x y z
N MET A 1 -63.76 -40.83 -15.26
CA MET A 1 -64.68 -40.22 -16.22
C MET A 1 -64.31 -38.75 -16.30
N GLY A 2 -63.63 -38.39 -17.23
CA GLY A 2 -63.97 -37.68 -18.44
C GLY A 2 -63.72 -36.19 -18.15
N GLY A 3 -62.99 -35.38 -18.91
CA GLY A 3 -62.47 -35.46 -20.23
C GLY A 3 -61.75 -34.16 -20.57
N LEU A 4 -60.83 -34.27 -21.47
CA LEU A 4 -60.09 -33.25 -22.20
C LEU A 4 -60.90 -32.06 -22.74
N ARG A 5 -60.26 -30.87 -22.88
CA ARG A 5 -59.94 -30.29 -24.22
C ARG A 5 -59.26 -28.91 -24.12
N ASN A 6 -58.19 -28.87 -24.83
CA ASN A 6 -57.51 -27.74 -25.48
C ASN A 6 -58.42 -26.60 -25.89
N ILE A 7 -57.89 -25.37 -26.01
CA ILE A 7 -57.76 -24.59 -27.24
C ILE A 7 -56.73 -23.44 -27.04
N LEU A 8 -55.96 -23.28 -28.10
CA LEU A 8 -54.89 -22.38 -28.44
C LEU A 8 -55.32 -20.89 -28.51
N SER A 9 -54.29 -20.08 -28.41
CA SER A 9 -53.99 -18.86 -29.21
C SER A 9 -54.12 -17.52 -28.51
N GLY A 10 -53.03 -16.74 -28.59
CA GLY A 10 -53.07 -15.31 -28.39
C GLY A 10 -51.70 -14.70 -28.03
N ARG A 11 -50.85 -14.41 -29.06
CA ARG A 11 -49.67 -13.59 -28.98
C ARG A 11 -49.96 -12.16 -28.54
N ARG A 12 -49.07 -11.58 -27.72
CA ARG A 12 -48.50 -10.21 -27.65
C ARG A 12 -48.16 -9.96 -26.18
N GLY A 13 -46.94 -9.92 -25.71
CA GLY A 13 -45.93 -8.91 -26.05
C GLY A 13 -46.05 -7.76 -25.05
N LEU A 14 -45.24 -7.82 -23.93
CA LEU A 14 -44.81 -6.63 -23.23
C LEU A 14 -43.58 -7.01 -22.39
N ALA A 15 -42.47 -6.39 -22.75
CA ALA A 15 -41.19 -6.51 -22.10
C ALA A 15 -41.25 -5.87 -20.69
N GLY A 16 -41.04 -6.67 -19.66
CA GLY A 16 -40.74 -6.17 -18.33
C GLY A 16 -39.23 -6.08 -18.16
N LEU A 17 -38.67 -4.87 -18.17
CA LEU A 17 -37.28 -4.59 -17.82
C LEU A 17 -37.07 -4.97 -16.35
N ALA A 18 -36.41 -6.08 -16.10
CA ALA A 18 -35.71 -6.30 -14.83
C ALA A 18 -34.40 -5.52 -14.88
N ALA A 19 -34.37 -4.39 -14.19
CA ALA A 19 -33.14 -3.65 -13.96
C ALA A 19 -32.23 -4.44 -13.00
N VAL A 20 -31.32 -5.21 -13.57
CA VAL A 20 -30.17 -5.74 -12.82
C VAL A 20 -29.23 -4.56 -12.60
N ALA A 21 -29.18 -4.05 -11.39
CA ALA A 21 -28.17 -3.09 -10.98
C ALA A 21 -26.81 -3.79 -11.05
N ALA A 22 -26.10 -3.57 -12.15
CA ALA A 22 -24.68 -3.91 -12.27
C ALA A 22 -23.92 -3.00 -11.31
N VAL A 23 -23.47 -3.55 -10.18
CA VAL A 23 -22.46 -2.93 -9.33
C VAL A 23 -21.17 -2.94 -10.14
N THR A 24 -20.88 -1.83 -10.79
CA THR A 24 -19.63 -1.61 -11.50
C THR A 24 -18.50 -1.66 -10.47
N GLY A 25 -17.77 -2.76 -10.47
CA GLY A 25 -16.47 -2.87 -9.83
C GLY A 25 -15.56 -1.81 -10.45
N PHE A 26 -14.99 -0.94 -9.61
CA PHE A 26 -13.87 -0.11 -10.02
C PHE A 26 -12.69 -1.02 -10.36
N ALA A 27 -12.62 -1.43 -11.61
CA ALA A 27 -11.37 -1.87 -12.20
C ALA A 27 -10.44 -0.65 -12.20
N MET A 28 -9.18 -0.84 -11.78
CA MET A 28 -8.16 0.16 -12.05
C MET A 28 -8.20 0.45 -13.56
N PRO A 29 -8.14 1.72 -13.99
CA PRO A 29 -8.00 1.99 -15.40
C PRO A 29 -6.71 1.31 -15.88
N ALA A 30 -6.84 0.38 -16.82
CA ALA A 30 -5.72 -0.09 -17.59
C ALA A 30 -5.14 1.14 -18.28
N VAL A 31 -3.92 1.53 -17.91
CA VAL A 31 -3.19 2.57 -18.61
C VAL A 31 -2.87 1.99 -19.98
N MET A 32 -3.66 2.35 -20.99
CA MET A 32 -3.35 2.09 -22.38
C MET A 32 -2.04 2.82 -22.71
N PHE A 33 -0.99 2.07 -22.95
CA PHE A 33 0.18 2.55 -23.68
C PHE A 33 -0.21 2.71 -25.15
N ALA A 34 -0.61 3.90 -25.53
CA ALA A 34 -0.66 4.28 -26.94
C ALA A 34 0.72 4.78 -27.34
N SER A 35 1.48 3.95 -28.03
CA SER A 35 2.60 4.41 -28.85
C SER A 35 2.04 5.22 -30.02
N ALA A 36 2.29 6.51 -30.02
CA ALA A 36 2.17 7.33 -31.22
C ALA A 36 3.48 8.08 -31.43
N VAL A 37 4.30 7.53 -32.30
CA VAL A 37 5.36 8.28 -32.99
C VAL A 37 4.73 8.83 -34.27
N THR A 38 4.70 10.13 -34.44
CA THR A 38 5.09 10.88 -35.66
C THR A 38 4.79 12.37 -35.47
N GLY A 39 5.74 13.16 -35.45
CA GLY A 39 6.23 14.32 -36.11
C GLY A 39 5.26 15.45 -36.45
N SER A 40 5.61 16.65 -35.99
CA SER A 40 5.96 17.81 -36.84
C SER A 40 6.12 19.08 -36.03
N ASP A 41 7.09 19.85 -36.41
CA ASP A 41 7.53 21.14 -35.93
C ASP A 41 6.42 22.15 -35.60
N ALA A 42 6.59 22.79 -34.45
CA ALA A 42 6.19 24.19 -34.25
C ALA A 42 7.18 24.85 -33.24
N THR A 43 8.05 25.64 -33.80
CA THR A 43 8.93 26.58 -33.12
C THR A 43 8.13 27.63 -32.38
N VAL A 44 8.32 27.75 -31.07
CA VAL A 44 7.92 28.90 -30.27
C VAL A 44 9.21 29.61 -29.83
N PRO A 45 9.32 30.95 -30.02
CA PRO A 45 10.57 31.67 -29.78
C PRO A 45 10.85 31.81 -28.27
N ALA A 46 12.13 31.62 -27.94
CA ALA A 46 12.68 31.87 -26.63
C ALA A 46 12.59 33.37 -26.31
N GLN A 47 11.88 33.73 -25.23
CA GLN A 47 12.13 34.99 -24.55
C GLN A 47 13.13 34.74 -23.43
N ALA A 48 14.29 35.34 -23.60
CA ALA A 48 15.29 35.46 -22.56
C ALA A 48 14.81 36.48 -21.53
N ASP A 49 14.57 36.04 -20.30
CA ASP A 49 14.46 36.95 -19.16
C ASP A 49 15.67 36.74 -18.26
N THR A 50 16.57 37.71 -18.35
CA THR A 50 17.74 37.87 -17.51
C THR A 50 17.34 38.60 -16.24
N THR A 51 17.15 37.87 -15.14
CA THR A 51 17.34 38.44 -13.80
C THR A 51 18.20 37.47 -12.99
N ALA A 52 19.47 37.83 -12.90
CA ALA A 52 20.41 37.28 -11.93
C ALA A 52 19.95 37.68 -10.52
N GLY A 53 19.92 36.74 -9.59
CA GLY A 53 19.82 37.12 -8.18
C GLY A 53 19.33 36.00 -7.27
N SER A 54 20.27 35.45 -6.59
CA SER A 54 20.32 34.70 -5.34
C SER A 54 20.53 33.17 -5.53
N SER A 55 21.78 32.82 -5.40
CA SER A 55 22.23 31.49 -5.02
C SER A 55 21.78 31.22 -3.57
N ASP A 56 20.58 30.69 -3.38
CA ASP A 56 20.25 30.05 -2.13
C ASP A 56 20.93 28.67 -2.13
N ALA A 57 22.18 28.69 -1.69
CA ALA A 57 22.91 27.48 -1.34
C ALA A 57 22.09 26.71 -0.30
N ILE A 58 21.85 25.44 -0.57
CA ILE A 58 21.38 24.46 0.43
C ILE A 58 22.28 24.67 1.66
N PRO A 59 21.71 24.85 2.88
CA PRO A 59 22.54 24.92 4.06
C PRO A 59 23.39 23.67 4.14
N ALA A 60 24.69 23.85 4.03
CA ALA A 60 25.68 22.77 4.21
C ALA A 60 25.52 22.27 5.64
N GLY A 61 25.02 21.02 5.80
CA GLY A 61 24.95 20.42 7.12
C GLY A 61 23.90 19.32 7.34
N GLN A 62 23.13 18.92 6.32
CA GLN A 62 22.26 17.75 6.46
C GLN A 62 22.75 16.62 5.56
N ALA A 63 23.36 15.60 6.19
CA ALA A 63 23.73 14.39 5.49
C ALA A 63 22.47 13.66 5.04
N VAL A 64 22.22 13.65 3.73
CA VAL A 64 21.20 12.80 3.12
C VAL A 64 21.53 11.36 3.52
N PRO A 65 20.56 10.55 4.05
CA PRO A 65 20.83 9.15 4.31
C PRO A 65 21.28 8.51 3.00
N SER A 66 22.57 8.19 2.90
CA SER A 66 23.08 7.51 1.73
C SER A 66 22.58 6.08 1.76
N VAL A 67 22.02 5.60 0.65
CA VAL A 67 21.78 4.18 0.46
C VAL A 67 23.01 3.55 -0.19
N SER A 68 23.23 2.27 0.04
CA SER A 68 24.08 1.47 -0.82
C SER A 68 23.54 1.51 -2.25
N ALA A 69 24.34 1.07 -3.23
CA ALA A 69 23.82 0.92 -4.58
C ALA A 69 22.56 0.06 -4.59
N TRP A 70 21.52 0.53 -5.25
CA TRP A 70 20.32 -0.25 -5.48
C TRP A 70 20.60 -1.51 -6.29
N ARG A 71 20.07 -2.64 -5.87
CA ARG A 71 20.11 -3.88 -6.62
C ARG A 71 18.71 -4.43 -6.86
N ILE A 72 18.53 -5.13 -7.95
CA ILE A 72 17.27 -5.83 -8.24
C ILE A 72 17.33 -7.18 -7.54
N LEU A 73 16.43 -7.42 -6.58
CA LEU A 73 16.32 -8.68 -5.87
C LEU A 73 15.56 -9.72 -6.69
N ALA A 74 14.46 -9.29 -7.33
CA ALA A 74 13.66 -10.14 -8.20
C ALA A 74 13.02 -9.31 -9.30
N ARG A 75 12.83 -9.91 -10.47
CA ARG A 75 12.12 -9.31 -11.61
C ARG A 75 11.42 -10.40 -12.42
N ARG A 76 10.50 -10.00 -13.27
CA ARG A 76 9.86 -10.88 -14.23
C ARG A 76 10.93 -11.59 -15.10
N ALA A 77 10.89 -12.92 -15.16
CA ALA A 77 11.73 -13.67 -16.09
C ALA A 77 11.15 -13.56 -17.51
N ALA A 78 12.01 -13.23 -18.48
CA ALA A 78 11.60 -13.02 -19.87
C ALA A 78 11.02 -14.26 -20.58
N SER A 79 11.17 -15.45 -19.99
CA SER A 79 10.94 -16.73 -20.68
C SER A 79 9.91 -17.67 -20.03
N SER A 80 9.31 -17.34 -18.91
CA SER A 80 8.34 -18.22 -18.25
C SER A 80 6.94 -17.60 -18.28
N GLY A 81 6.00 -18.31 -18.87
CA GLY A 81 4.60 -17.90 -19.02
C GLY A 81 3.78 -17.77 -17.72
N GLY A 82 4.43 -17.67 -16.55
CA GLY A 82 3.87 -17.39 -15.25
C GLY A 82 4.96 -16.72 -14.44
N GLY A 83 5.07 -15.41 -14.47
CA GLY A 83 6.17 -14.69 -13.88
C GLY A 83 5.73 -13.80 -12.73
N PHE A 84 6.70 -13.41 -11.94
CA PHE A 84 6.62 -12.36 -10.94
C PHE A 84 6.10 -11.07 -11.59
N MET A 85 4.83 -10.74 -11.37
CA MET A 85 4.15 -9.59 -11.99
C MET A 85 3.45 -8.75 -10.92
N THR A 86 3.45 -7.45 -11.11
CA THR A 86 2.69 -6.48 -10.30
C THR A 86 2.80 -6.72 -8.78
N PRO A 87 4.02 -6.67 -8.20
CA PRO A 87 4.16 -6.81 -6.75
C PRO A 87 3.44 -5.65 -6.04
N THR A 88 2.56 -5.96 -5.08
CA THR A 88 1.72 -4.97 -4.39
C THR A 88 2.14 -4.70 -2.96
N GLY A 89 2.63 -5.69 -2.25
CA GLY A 89 3.10 -5.59 -0.88
C GLY A 89 4.41 -6.31 -0.68
N ILE A 90 5.22 -5.84 0.27
CA ILE A 90 6.51 -6.45 0.60
C ILE A 90 6.78 -6.37 2.10
N ALA A 91 7.29 -7.45 2.67
CA ALA A 91 7.88 -7.50 4.00
C ALA A 91 9.21 -8.24 3.95
N MET A 92 10.15 -7.91 4.83
CA MET A 92 11.47 -8.53 4.87
C MET A 92 11.80 -8.97 6.29
N ASP A 93 12.23 -10.23 6.43
CA ASP A 93 12.65 -10.76 7.72
C ASP A 93 14.08 -10.34 8.09
N ARG A 94 14.51 -10.67 9.32
CA ARG A 94 15.85 -10.34 9.83
C ARG A 94 17.00 -11.00 9.05
N ARG A 95 16.72 -11.98 8.21
CA ARG A 95 17.70 -12.67 7.36
C ARG A 95 17.71 -12.09 5.95
N GLY A 96 16.92 -11.05 5.68
CA GLY A 96 16.76 -10.45 4.38
C GLY A 96 15.85 -11.25 3.42
N VAL A 97 15.16 -12.30 3.91
CA VAL A 97 14.18 -13.02 3.10
C VAL A 97 12.94 -12.15 2.94
N ALA A 98 12.54 -11.92 1.69
CA ALA A 98 11.39 -11.10 1.38
C ALA A 98 10.13 -11.95 1.13
N LEU A 99 9.01 -11.53 1.73
CA LEU A 99 7.66 -11.95 1.38
C LEU A 99 7.05 -10.89 0.48
N VAL A 100 6.49 -11.28 -0.66
CA VAL A 100 5.93 -10.36 -1.66
C VAL A 100 4.55 -10.82 -2.07
N THR A 101 3.56 -9.94 -1.97
CA THR A 101 2.22 -10.22 -2.49
C THR A 101 2.15 -9.93 -3.98
N LEU A 102 1.65 -10.89 -4.74
CA LEU A 102 1.30 -10.76 -6.15
C LEU A 102 -0.22 -10.86 -6.28
N ALA A 103 -0.88 -9.72 -6.37
CA ALA A 103 -2.35 -9.66 -6.35
C ALA A 103 -2.98 -10.38 -7.55
N ASP A 104 -2.35 -10.34 -8.70
CA ASP A 104 -2.85 -10.97 -9.93
C ASP A 104 -2.56 -12.46 -10.00
N ASP A 105 -1.68 -12.98 -9.13
CA ASP A 105 -1.35 -14.42 -8.98
C ASP A 105 -2.09 -15.08 -7.80
N ASP A 106 -2.87 -14.31 -7.03
CA ASP A 106 -3.55 -14.77 -5.83
C ASP A 106 -2.61 -15.39 -4.78
N ARG A 107 -1.33 -14.96 -4.74
CA ARG A 107 -0.28 -15.59 -3.94
C ARG A 107 0.60 -14.57 -3.21
N VAL A 108 1.26 -15.09 -2.19
CA VAL A 108 2.46 -14.51 -1.60
C VAL A 108 3.66 -15.31 -2.07
N TRP A 109 4.75 -14.65 -2.39
CA TRP A 109 6.00 -15.27 -2.80
C TRP A 109 7.07 -15.05 -1.73
N VAL A 110 7.97 -16.03 -1.62
CA VAL A 110 9.18 -15.97 -0.78
C VAL A 110 10.38 -15.80 -1.70
N ILE A 111 11.18 -14.77 -1.43
CA ILE A 111 12.38 -14.47 -2.20
C ILE A 111 13.58 -14.53 -1.27
N ALA A 112 14.60 -15.30 -1.65
CA ALA A 112 15.85 -15.37 -0.90
C ALA A 112 16.55 -14.01 -0.87
N ASN A 113 17.31 -13.74 0.19
CA ASN A 113 17.99 -12.44 0.42
C ASN A 113 19.00 -12.08 -0.68
N ASP A 114 19.56 -13.06 -1.37
CA ASP A 114 20.49 -12.89 -2.50
C ASP A 114 19.77 -12.89 -3.87
N GLY A 115 18.45 -13.12 -3.88
CA GLY A 115 17.65 -13.25 -5.11
C GLY A 115 17.84 -14.55 -5.87
N SER A 116 18.57 -15.53 -5.30
CA SER A 116 18.84 -16.82 -5.95
C SER A 116 17.60 -17.67 -6.16
N SER A 117 16.56 -17.46 -5.37
CA SER A 117 15.28 -18.14 -5.49
C SER A 117 14.11 -17.21 -5.24
N ALA A 118 13.04 -17.42 -6.00
CA ALA A 118 11.74 -16.78 -5.79
C ALA A 118 10.67 -17.85 -6.04
N THR A 119 9.92 -18.21 -5.03
CA THR A 119 8.93 -19.30 -5.08
C THR A 119 7.62 -18.89 -4.42
N PRO A 120 6.48 -19.41 -4.87
CA PRO A 120 5.22 -19.23 -4.15
C PRO A 120 5.36 -19.73 -2.70
N TRP A 121 4.85 -18.94 -1.76
CA TRP A 121 4.82 -19.30 -0.35
C TRP A 121 3.81 -20.43 -0.12
N ASP A 122 4.29 -21.57 0.31
CA ASP A 122 3.41 -22.69 0.61
C ASP A 122 2.67 -22.47 1.93
N VAL A 123 1.42 -22.10 1.82
CA VAL A 123 0.46 -21.95 2.93
C VAL A 123 -0.63 -23.01 2.91
N THR A 124 -0.54 -24.01 2.03
CA THR A 124 -1.55 -25.06 1.88
C THR A 124 -1.70 -25.89 3.15
N GLY A 125 -0.58 -26.18 3.83
CA GLY A 125 -0.57 -26.81 5.14
C GLY A 125 -1.23 -26.01 6.25
N ALA A 126 -1.43 -24.69 6.05
CA ALA A 126 -2.18 -23.84 6.94
C ALA A 126 -3.69 -23.79 6.63
N GLY A 127 -4.14 -24.49 5.57
CA GLY A 127 -5.55 -24.57 5.20
C GLY A 127 -6.14 -23.24 4.70
N THR A 128 -5.30 -22.36 4.13
CA THR A 128 -5.75 -21.08 3.60
C THR A 128 -5.30 -20.85 2.17
N LEU A 129 -6.15 -20.21 1.39
CA LEU A 129 -5.86 -19.71 0.05
C LEU A 129 -6.15 -18.23 0.02
N PHE A 130 -5.24 -17.45 -0.54
CA PHE A 130 -5.42 -16.01 -0.70
C PHE A 130 -6.19 -15.69 -1.97
N ARG A 131 -6.78 -14.51 -2.00
CA ARG A 131 -7.38 -13.92 -3.19
C ARG A 131 -7.00 -12.45 -3.27
N ARG A 132 -6.25 -12.09 -4.33
CA ARG A 132 -5.75 -10.73 -4.54
C ARG A 132 -5.15 -10.13 -3.27
N PRO A 133 -4.15 -10.79 -2.65
CA PRO A 133 -3.54 -10.27 -1.43
C PRO A 133 -2.95 -8.88 -1.69
N GLY A 134 -3.32 -7.91 -0.87
CA GLY A 134 -2.89 -6.51 -1.02
C GLY A 134 -1.54 -6.24 -0.40
N SER A 135 -1.34 -6.72 0.83
CA SER A 135 -0.08 -6.54 1.56
C SER A 135 0.28 -7.77 2.38
N VAL A 136 1.54 -7.82 2.77
CA VAL A 136 2.08 -8.73 3.77
C VAL A 136 2.96 -7.92 4.73
N ALA A 137 2.89 -8.21 6.03
CA ALA A 137 3.71 -7.58 7.05
C ALA A 137 4.24 -8.60 8.05
N LEU A 138 5.45 -8.35 8.56
CA LEU A 138 6.00 -9.07 9.70
C LEU A 138 5.70 -8.30 10.97
N THR A 139 5.20 -9.01 11.97
CA THR A 139 4.98 -8.43 13.30
C THR A 139 6.28 -8.39 14.09
N PRO A 140 6.38 -7.59 15.16
CA PRO A 140 7.55 -7.58 16.03
C PRO A 140 7.88 -8.95 16.64
N SER A 141 6.87 -9.82 16.82
CA SER A 141 7.06 -11.20 17.31
C SER A 141 7.49 -12.19 16.22
N GLY A 142 7.62 -11.76 14.96
CA GLY A 142 8.04 -12.59 13.83
C GLY A 142 6.91 -13.41 13.18
N THR A 143 5.66 -13.15 13.55
CA THR A 143 4.48 -13.70 12.88
C THR A 143 4.17 -12.89 11.62
N VAL A 144 3.27 -13.37 10.77
CA VAL A 144 2.98 -12.77 9.47
C VAL A 144 1.51 -12.36 9.40
N LEU A 145 1.25 -11.14 8.99
CA LEU A 145 -0.09 -10.67 8.64
C LEU A 145 -0.20 -10.56 7.11
N VAL A 146 -1.28 -11.07 6.55
CA VAL A 146 -1.61 -10.92 5.13
C VAL A 146 -2.96 -10.24 5.00
N ALA A 147 -3.01 -9.12 4.30
CA ALA A 147 -4.26 -8.52 3.88
C ALA A 147 -4.80 -9.30 2.67
N ASP A 148 -5.69 -10.24 2.93
CA ASP A 148 -6.34 -11.09 1.94
C ASP A 148 -7.54 -10.34 1.34
N THR A 149 -7.19 -9.32 0.55
CA THR A 149 -8.07 -8.22 0.08
C THR A 149 -9.31 -8.72 -0.63
N GLY A 150 -9.14 -9.71 -1.53
CA GLY A 150 -10.23 -10.26 -2.32
C GLY A 150 -11.17 -11.15 -1.50
N ASN A 151 -10.72 -11.65 -0.35
CA ASN A 151 -11.52 -12.41 0.61
C ASN A 151 -12.02 -11.55 1.78
N HIS A 152 -11.77 -10.24 1.77
CA HIS A 152 -12.25 -9.28 2.77
C HIS A 152 -11.82 -9.62 4.20
N ARG A 153 -10.60 -10.12 4.39
CA ARG A 153 -10.09 -10.58 5.69
C ARG A 153 -8.60 -10.28 5.86
N ILE A 154 -8.14 -10.35 7.10
CA ILE A 154 -6.73 -10.40 7.46
C ILE A 154 -6.44 -11.80 7.97
N VAL A 155 -5.38 -12.43 7.44
CA VAL A 155 -4.90 -13.74 7.90
C VAL A 155 -3.63 -13.54 8.70
N HIS A 156 -3.63 -14.01 9.94
CA HIS A 156 -2.48 -14.00 10.84
C HIS A 156 -1.85 -15.40 10.87
N LEU A 157 -0.59 -15.50 10.53
CA LEU A 157 0.16 -16.74 10.38
C LEU A 157 1.37 -16.78 11.34
N SER A 158 1.75 -17.96 11.79
CA SER A 158 2.74 -18.16 12.86
C SER A 158 4.17 -17.78 12.45
N SER A 159 4.57 -18.01 11.21
CA SER A 159 5.95 -17.80 10.76
C SER A 159 6.07 -17.85 9.24
N VAL A 160 7.23 -17.45 8.72
CA VAL A 160 7.57 -17.55 7.28
C VAL A 160 7.86 -18.97 6.85
N VAL A 161 8.55 -19.76 7.69
CA VAL A 161 9.09 -21.09 7.30
C VAL A 161 8.05 -22.19 7.39
N SER A 162 7.23 -22.18 8.42
CA SER A 162 6.20 -23.20 8.67
C SER A 162 4.90 -22.52 9.06
N PRO A 163 4.19 -21.91 8.10
CA PRO A 163 3.02 -21.09 8.39
C PRO A 163 1.87 -21.97 8.92
N ARG A 164 1.24 -21.48 9.99
CA ARG A 164 -0.03 -22.00 10.51
C ARG A 164 -0.94 -20.81 10.76
N VAL A 165 -2.20 -20.92 10.45
CA VAL A 165 -3.17 -19.85 10.77
C VAL A 165 -3.32 -19.76 12.29
N LEU A 166 -2.99 -18.61 12.83
CA LEU A 166 -3.21 -18.25 14.24
C LEU A 166 -4.59 -17.62 14.42
N ALA A 167 -4.96 -16.74 13.51
CA ALA A 167 -6.25 -16.06 13.53
C ALA A 167 -6.67 -15.62 12.12
N VAL A 168 -7.97 -15.50 11.92
CA VAL A 168 -8.56 -14.80 10.78
C VAL A 168 -9.44 -13.68 11.33
N ILE A 169 -9.09 -12.44 10.98
CA ILE A 169 -9.85 -11.25 11.37
C ILE A 169 -10.68 -10.83 10.18
N GLY A 170 -11.95 -10.56 10.40
CA GLY A 170 -12.93 -10.32 9.36
C GLY A 170 -13.86 -11.51 9.20
N GLY A 171 -14.83 -11.36 8.32
CA GLY A 171 -15.82 -12.41 8.03
C GLY A 171 -15.48 -13.21 6.79
N THR A 172 -16.35 -14.16 6.46
CA THR A 172 -16.35 -14.85 5.16
C THR A 172 -16.98 -14.00 4.06
N THR A 173 -17.59 -12.87 4.43
CA THR A 173 -18.25 -11.92 3.53
C THR A 173 -17.82 -10.50 3.85
N SER A 174 -17.86 -9.63 2.84
CA SER A 174 -17.62 -8.19 3.03
C SER A 174 -18.69 -7.55 3.93
N GLY A 175 -18.31 -6.52 4.70
CA GLY A 175 -19.25 -5.82 5.55
C GLY A 175 -18.75 -4.50 6.09
N THR A 176 -19.68 -3.71 6.64
CA THR A 176 -19.43 -2.39 7.23
C THR A 176 -19.39 -2.40 8.76
N GLY A 177 -19.78 -3.50 9.39
CA GLY A 177 -19.75 -3.66 10.86
C GLY A 177 -18.33 -3.58 11.44
N LYS A 178 -18.22 -3.38 12.76
CA LYS A 178 -16.95 -3.49 13.47
C LYS A 178 -16.40 -4.91 13.30
N GLY A 179 -15.11 -5.03 12.98
CA GLY A 179 -14.47 -6.31 12.73
C GLY A 179 -14.76 -6.93 11.36
N MET A 180 -15.60 -6.31 10.54
CA MET A 180 -15.81 -6.70 9.15
C MET A 180 -15.05 -5.75 8.23
N PHE A 181 -14.71 -6.20 7.01
CA PHE A 181 -13.96 -5.41 6.04
C PHE A 181 -14.61 -5.39 4.66
N ILE A 182 -14.29 -4.34 3.90
CA ILE A 182 -14.46 -4.29 2.45
C ILE A 182 -13.10 -4.01 1.83
N ARG A 183 -12.50 -5.05 1.21
CA ARG A 183 -11.21 -4.94 0.53
C ARG A 183 -10.14 -4.27 1.41
N PRO A 184 -9.77 -4.86 2.56
CA PRO A 184 -8.68 -4.34 3.37
C PRO A 184 -7.39 -4.40 2.54
N SER A 185 -6.59 -3.34 2.53
CA SER A 185 -5.39 -3.28 1.69
C SER A 185 -4.11 -3.52 2.48
N ASP A 186 -4.10 -3.23 3.78
CA ASP A 186 -2.91 -3.35 4.59
C ASP A 186 -3.22 -3.65 6.05
N ALA A 187 -2.28 -4.33 6.73
CA ALA A 187 -2.36 -4.63 8.15
C ALA A 187 -0.96 -4.70 8.76
N VAL A 188 -0.76 -4.04 9.88
CA VAL A 188 0.48 -4.08 10.66
C VAL A 188 0.20 -4.36 12.12
N ALA A 189 1.21 -4.80 12.87
CA ALA A 189 1.09 -4.95 14.32
C ALA A 189 2.08 -4.07 15.08
N ASP A 190 1.65 -3.53 16.20
CA ASP A 190 2.52 -2.80 17.11
C ASP A 190 3.28 -3.75 18.08
N GLU A 191 4.15 -3.18 18.93
CA GLU A 191 4.95 -3.93 19.90
C GLU A 191 4.09 -4.66 20.96
N ALA A 192 2.84 -4.23 21.18
CA ALA A 192 1.90 -4.90 22.06
C ALA A 192 1.10 -6.02 21.35
N GLY A 193 1.35 -6.22 20.06
CA GLY A 193 0.65 -7.20 19.22
C GLY A 193 -0.74 -6.73 18.78
N ARG A 194 -1.09 -5.45 18.96
CA ARG A 194 -2.34 -4.90 18.45
C ARG A 194 -2.25 -4.74 16.93
N ILE A 195 -3.31 -5.06 16.22
CA ILE A 195 -3.33 -5.09 14.76
C ILE A 195 -4.10 -3.89 14.24
N ILE A 196 -3.46 -3.12 13.38
CA ILE A 196 -4.03 -1.94 12.72
C ILE A 196 -4.31 -2.30 11.27
N VAL A 197 -5.51 -2.04 10.79
CA VAL A 197 -5.96 -2.45 9.45
C VAL A 197 -6.49 -1.26 8.67
N SER A 198 -6.03 -1.09 7.44
CA SER A 198 -6.62 -0.19 6.45
C SER A 198 -7.82 -0.88 5.78
N ASP A 199 -9.02 -0.56 6.23
CA ASP A 199 -10.28 -1.06 5.68
C ASP A 199 -10.72 -0.16 4.51
N THR A 200 -9.99 -0.28 3.41
CA THR A 200 -9.96 0.65 2.27
C THR A 200 -11.33 0.89 1.66
N GLY A 201 -12.10 -0.17 1.43
CA GLY A 201 -13.43 -0.06 0.83
C GLY A 201 -14.48 0.53 1.77
N ASN A 202 -14.19 0.60 3.07
CA ASN A 202 -15.00 1.28 4.08
C ASN A 202 -14.45 2.65 4.47
N HIS A 203 -13.38 3.13 3.82
CA HIS A 203 -12.80 4.46 4.07
C HIS A 203 -12.44 4.69 5.55
N ARG A 204 -11.90 3.68 6.22
CA ARG A 204 -11.64 3.71 7.67
C ARG A 204 -10.40 2.93 8.07
N ILE A 205 -9.92 3.18 9.29
CA ILE A 205 -8.89 2.39 9.95
C ILE A 205 -9.54 1.67 11.12
N GLN A 206 -9.20 0.40 11.32
CA GLN A 206 -9.66 -0.39 12.46
C GLN A 206 -8.46 -0.88 13.27
N LEU A 207 -8.61 -0.87 14.60
CA LEU A 207 -7.66 -1.40 15.57
C LEU A 207 -8.24 -2.64 16.22
N PHE A 208 -7.41 -3.67 16.39
CA PHE A 208 -7.75 -4.92 17.05
C PHE A 208 -6.73 -5.24 18.13
N ASP A 209 -7.14 -6.01 19.13
CA ASP A 209 -6.19 -6.68 20.01
C ASP A 209 -5.50 -7.85 19.28
N ARG A 210 -4.53 -8.46 19.92
CA ARG A 210 -3.79 -9.62 19.38
C ARG A 210 -4.67 -10.84 19.08
N ASP A 211 -5.85 -10.92 19.71
CA ASP A 211 -6.81 -12.02 19.53
C ASP A 211 -7.87 -11.70 18.46
N GLY A 212 -7.75 -10.53 17.78
CA GLY A 212 -8.63 -10.10 16.70
C GLY A 212 -9.93 -9.45 17.16
N ARG A 213 -10.04 -9.02 18.43
CA ARG A 213 -11.22 -8.27 18.92
C ARG A 213 -11.06 -6.79 18.55
N SER A 214 -12.10 -6.18 18.00
CA SER A 214 -12.08 -4.76 17.62
C SER A 214 -12.01 -3.87 18.86
N LEU A 215 -10.99 -3.00 18.89
CA LEU A 215 -10.74 -2.02 19.96
C LEU A 215 -11.20 -0.63 19.57
N ALA A 216 -10.91 -0.18 18.32
CA ALA A 216 -11.25 1.15 17.84
C ALA A 216 -11.52 1.15 16.34
N VAL A 217 -12.26 2.17 15.90
CA VAL A 217 -12.54 2.44 14.48
C VAL A 217 -12.43 3.95 14.26
N TRP A 218 -11.64 4.37 13.28
CA TRP A 218 -11.49 5.76 12.88
C TRP A 218 -11.91 5.96 11.44
N GLY A 219 -12.58 7.05 11.15
CA GLY A 219 -13.11 7.41 9.85
C GLY A 219 -14.48 8.05 9.97
N ARG A 220 -14.95 8.61 8.87
CA ARG A 220 -16.25 9.27 8.80
C ARG A 220 -17.39 8.26 8.75
N THR A 221 -18.44 8.50 9.52
CA THR A 221 -19.69 7.78 9.41
C THR A 221 -20.86 8.73 9.16
N VAL A 222 -21.80 8.31 8.31
CA VAL A 222 -23.03 9.03 8.04
C VAL A 222 -24.20 8.06 8.21
N ARG A 223 -25.11 8.36 9.13
CA ARG A 223 -26.25 7.49 9.49
C ARG A 223 -25.81 6.05 9.81
N GLY A 224 -24.67 5.92 10.52
CA GLY A 224 -24.11 4.63 10.93
C GLY A 224 -23.32 3.87 9.84
N ALA A 225 -23.27 4.36 8.61
CA ALA A 225 -22.51 3.75 7.53
C ALA A 225 -21.17 4.48 7.31
N PRO A 226 -20.06 3.74 7.05
CA PRO A 226 -18.78 4.33 6.69
C PRO A 226 -18.89 5.15 5.39
N LYS A 227 -18.22 6.30 5.36
CA LYS A 227 -18.19 7.19 4.21
C LYS A 227 -16.80 7.81 4.06
N SER A 228 -16.41 8.11 2.82
CA SER A 228 -15.21 8.89 2.57
C SER A 228 -15.34 10.30 3.15
N GLY A 229 -14.21 10.88 3.58
CA GLY A 229 -14.15 12.22 4.11
C GLY A 229 -12.79 12.85 3.92
N VAL A 230 -12.72 14.20 4.05
CA VAL A 230 -11.52 15.00 3.88
C VAL A 230 -11.05 15.66 5.18
N GLY A 231 -11.85 15.56 6.25
CA GLY A 231 -11.48 16.09 7.58
C GLY A 231 -10.33 15.33 8.22
N VAL A 232 -9.77 15.88 9.29
CA VAL A 232 -8.74 15.20 10.10
C VAL A 232 -9.36 13.98 10.77
N GLY A 233 -8.71 12.81 10.65
CA GLY A 233 -9.26 11.52 11.10
C GLY A 233 -10.37 10.95 10.23
N GLU A 234 -10.72 11.62 9.13
CA GLU A 234 -11.55 11.07 8.05
C GLU A 234 -10.65 10.59 6.91
N PHE A 235 -11.06 9.59 6.16
CA PHE A 235 -10.24 8.97 5.11
C PHE A 235 -11.00 8.81 3.79
N ALA A 236 -10.25 8.76 2.70
CA ALA A 236 -10.75 8.35 1.38
C ALA A 236 -9.87 7.21 0.85
N SER A 237 -10.40 6.00 0.84
CA SER A 237 -9.68 4.81 0.38
C SER A 237 -8.25 4.70 0.95
N PRO A 238 -8.07 4.72 2.29
CA PRO A 238 -6.75 4.59 2.90
C PRO A 238 -6.14 3.26 2.50
N ARG A 239 -4.85 3.25 2.14
CA ARG A 239 -4.17 2.02 1.71
C ARG A 239 -3.11 1.57 2.71
N GLY A 240 -1.96 2.20 2.72
CA GLY A 240 -0.86 1.82 3.60
C GLY A 240 -1.07 2.28 5.03
N VAL A 241 -0.68 1.46 5.97
CA VAL A 241 -0.61 1.80 7.39
C VAL A 241 0.74 1.36 7.95
N GLY A 242 1.35 2.21 8.78
CA GLY A 242 2.57 1.90 9.51
C GLY A 242 2.40 2.22 10.98
N VAL A 243 3.20 1.60 11.82
CA VAL A 243 3.22 1.88 13.26
C VAL A 243 4.66 1.98 13.76
N GLY A 244 4.96 3.07 14.46
CA GLY A 244 6.25 3.27 15.10
C GLY A 244 6.36 2.55 16.45
N ARG A 245 7.57 2.37 16.94
CA ARG A 245 7.82 1.83 18.30
C ARG A 245 7.20 2.68 19.40
N ASP A 246 7.02 3.96 19.17
CA ASP A 246 6.32 4.89 20.05
C ASP A 246 4.79 4.68 20.08
N GLY A 247 4.29 3.80 19.21
CA GLY A 247 2.86 3.50 19.03
C GLY A 247 2.14 4.51 18.14
N ARG A 248 2.85 5.43 17.47
CA ARG A 248 2.28 6.33 16.47
C ARG A 248 1.84 5.55 15.26
N ILE A 249 0.59 5.73 14.84
CA ILE A 249 0.05 5.18 13.60
C ILE A 249 0.23 6.21 12.49
N VAL A 250 0.66 5.77 11.32
CA VAL A 250 0.78 6.59 10.10
C VAL A 250 -0.05 5.94 8.99
N VAL A 251 -0.84 6.73 8.29
CA VAL A 251 -1.79 6.26 7.27
C VAL A 251 -1.58 7.00 5.96
N ALA A 252 -1.44 6.25 4.89
CA ALA A 252 -1.56 6.77 3.53
C ALA A 252 -3.05 6.94 3.19
N ASP A 253 -3.56 8.15 3.30
CA ASP A 253 -4.92 8.53 2.93
C ASP A 253 -4.96 8.79 1.42
N THR A 254 -4.85 7.68 0.68
CA THR A 254 -4.53 7.63 -0.76
C THR A 254 -5.49 8.46 -1.61
N GLY A 255 -6.79 8.34 -1.36
CA GLY A 255 -7.81 9.05 -2.13
C GLY A 255 -7.84 10.56 -1.87
N ASN A 256 -7.21 11.00 -0.75
CA ASN A 256 -7.05 12.41 -0.42
C ASN A 256 -5.62 12.93 -0.72
N ASN A 257 -4.75 12.12 -1.31
CA ASN A 257 -3.36 12.47 -1.62
C ASN A 257 -2.59 13.06 -0.42
N ARG A 258 -2.74 12.47 0.76
CA ARG A 258 -2.12 12.97 1.99
C ARG A 258 -1.68 11.83 2.90
N ILE A 259 -0.87 12.19 3.89
CA ILE A 259 -0.50 11.33 5.02
C ILE A 259 -1.17 11.88 6.27
N GLN A 260 -1.75 11.00 7.06
CA GLN A 260 -2.24 11.31 8.39
C GLN A 260 -1.51 10.48 9.44
N SER A 261 -1.32 11.03 10.63
CA SER A 261 -0.80 10.28 11.75
C SER A 261 -1.69 10.43 12.98
N HIS A 262 -1.73 9.37 13.79
CA HIS A 262 -2.38 9.39 15.11
C HIS A 262 -1.29 9.25 16.16
N ALA A 263 -1.27 10.16 17.12
CA ALA A 263 -0.44 10.01 18.29
C ALA A 263 -0.84 8.72 19.04
N ARG A 264 0.07 8.14 19.81
CA ARG A 264 -0.04 6.86 20.52
C ARG A 264 -1.48 6.50 20.89
N VAL A 265 -1.92 5.32 20.47
CA VAL A 265 -3.28 4.82 20.74
C VAL A 265 -3.44 4.57 22.25
N ALA A 266 -4.18 5.46 22.92
CA ALA A 266 -4.81 5.12 24.18
C ALA A 266 -6.05 4.27 23.88
N VAL A 267 -6.20 3.13 24.55
CA VAL A 267 -7.39 2.29 24.43
C VAL A 267 -8.50 2.93 25.26
N GLY A 268 -9.58 3.42 24.60
CA GLY A 268 -10.73 4.01 25.27
C GLY A 268 -11.71 4.68 24.30
N PRO A 269 -12.92 5.02 24.75
CA PRO A 269 -13.96 5.64 23.92
C PRO A 269 -13.59 7.07 23.45
N GLU A 270 -12.52 7.66 23.99
CA GLU A 270 -12.02 9.02 23.72
C GLU A 270 -11.07 9.09 22.51
N SER A 271 -11.01 8.06 21.66
CA SER A 271 -10.00 7.90 20.61
C SER A 271 -10.23 8.77 19.35
N SER A 272 -11.14 9.73 19.38
CA SER A 272 -11.42 10.63 18.25
C SER A 272 -10.45 11.81 18.13
N GLY A 273 -9.67 12.10 19.16
CA GLY A 273 -8.64 13.15 19.17
C GLY A 273 -7.24 12.59 18.93
N GLY A 274 -6.39 13.33 18.25
CA GLY A 274 -4.97 12.99 18.08
C GLY A 274 -4.56 12.59 16.66
N TRP A 275 -5.42 12.75 15.67
CA TRP A 275 -5.03 12.72 14.26
C TRP A 275 -4.45 14.07 13.83
N ASP A 276 -3.38 14.00 13.05
CA ASP A 276 -2.72 15.12 12.40
C ASP A 276 -2.55 14.84 10.92
N VAL A 277 -2.68 15.85 10.09
CA VAL A 277 -2.30 15.80 8.67
C VAL A 277 -0.84 16.22 8.56
N TRP A 278 -0.01 15.36 7.98
CA TRP A 278 1.37 15.75 7.73
C TRP A 278 1.45 16.75 6.59
N PRO A 279 2.25 17.82 6.75
CA PRO A 279 2.51 18.73 5.66
C PRO A 279 3.13 17.94 4.49
N ALA A 280 2.82 18.36 3.28
CA ALA A 280 3.53 17.89 2.11
C ALA A 280 5.03 18.23 2.25
N PRO A 281 5.93 17.38 1.77
CA PRO A 281 7.34 17.70 1.79
C PRO A 281 7.59 19.00 1.04
N ALA A 282 8.10 20.03 1.73
CA ALA A 282 8.50 21.27 1.09
C ALA A 282 9.71 20.99 0.17
N ILE A 283 9.45 20.83 -1.11
CA ILE A 283 10.50 20.63 -2.09
C ILE A 283 10.66 21.91 -2.89
N HIS A 284 11.81 22.55 -2.75
CA HIS A 284 12.16 23.74 -3.52
C HIS A 284 12.49 23.44 -5.01
N ASN A 285 12.26 22.20 -5.47
CA ASN A 285 12.48 21.80 -6.85
C ASN A 285 11.13 21.60 -7.57
N PRO A 286 10.73 22.52 -8.45
CA PRO A 286 9.46 22.45 -9.17
C PRO A 286 9.32 21.23 -10.09
N LEU A 287 10.43 20.57 -10.45
CA LEU A 287 10.41 19.31 -11.22
C LEU A 287 10.08 18.09 -10.36
N ARG A 288 10.05 18.20 -9.04
CA ARG A 288 9.81 17.07 -8.12
C ARG A 288 8.48 17.17 -7.36
N GLY A 289 7.65 18.18 -7.59
CA GLY A 289 6.31 18.37 -7.03
C GLY A 289 6.24 18.18 -5.50
N GLY A 290 5.77 19.16 -4.74
CA GLY A 290 5.72 19.13 -3.27
C GLY A 290 4.71 18.11 -2.71
N ASP A 291 3.59 17.93 -3.40
CA ASP A 291 2.45 17.19 -2.86
C ASP A 291 2.59 15.67 -3.07
N TYR A 292 2.00 14.91 -2.15
CA TYR A 292 1.82 13.47 -2.37
C TYR A 292 0.84 13.24 -3.52
N ARG A 293 1.09 12.17 -4.27
CA ARG A 293 0.18 11.70 -5.31
C ARG A 293 -0.05 10.21 -5.18
N MET A 294 -1.28 9.84 -4.81
CA MET A 294 -1.63 8.44 -4.56
C MET A 294 -0.61 7.74 -3.65
N PRO A 295 -0.29 8.24 -2.44
CA PRO A 295 0.59 7.53 -1.54
C PRO A 295 -0.04 6.19 -1.18
N THR A 296 0.75 5.11 -1.15
CA THR A 296 0.26 3.75 -0.92
C THR A 296 0.93 3.06 0.26
N GLY A 297 2.13 2.52 0.11
CA GLY A 297 2.81 1.78 1.18
C GLY A 297 3.49 2.69 2.20
N ILE A 298 3.49 2.25 3.46
CA ILE A 298 4.18 2.94 4.57
C ILE A 298 5.01 1.94 5.35
N ALA A 299 6.24 2.30 5.65
CA ALA A 299 7.07 1.61 6.63
C ALA A 299 7.61 2.60 7.65
N VAL A 300 7.65 2.20 8.92
CA VAL A 300 8.29 2.97 9.99
C VAL A 300 9.46 2.16 10.52
N ASP A 301 10.67 2.72 10.48
CA ASP A 301 11.85 2.02 10.94
C ASP A 301 12.04 2.13 12.46
N GLN A 302 13.07 1.45 12.95
CA GLN A 302 13.37 1.40 14.39
C GLN A 302 13.81 2.75 14.96
N THR A 303 14.22 3.69 14.14
CA THR A 303 14.64 5.04 14.53
C THR A 303 13.50 6.05 14.50
N GLY A 304 12.31 5.64 14.00
CA GLY A 304 11.14 6.50 13.83
C GLY A 304 11.09 7.22 12.48
N ARG A 305 12.01 6.90 11.53
CA ARG A 305 11.89 7.38 10.14
C ARG A 305 10.70 6.68 9.48
N THR A 306 9.97 7.44 8.69
CA THR A 306 8.84 6.91 7.93
C THR A 306 9.13 6.96 6.44
N LEU A 307 9.08 5.80 5.80
CA LEU A 307 9.22 5.65 4.35
C LEU A 307 7.83 5.52 3.75
N ILE A 308 7.59 6.26 2.68
CA ILE A 308 6.28 6.36 2.02
C ILE A 308 6.45 6.09 0.53
N ALA A 309 5.76 5.10 0.01
CA ALA A 309 5.64 4.91 -1.43
C ALA A 309 4.67 5.96 -2.00
N ASP A 310 5.21 7.04 -2.55
CA ASP A 310 4.48 8.11 -3.22
C ASP A 310 4.28 7.73 -4.70
N SER A 311 3.38 6.76 -4.89
CA SER A 311 3.26 5.95 -6.11
C SER A 311 3.02 6.77 -7.35
N GLY A 312 2.12 7.75 -7.29
CA GLY A 312 1.79 8.60 -8.44
C GLY A 312 2.90 9.60 -8.80
N ASN A 313 3.90 9.78 -7.92
CA ASN A 313 5.10 10.58 -8.17
C ASN A 313 6.35 9.71 -8.44
N HIS A 314 6.19 8.38 -8.54
CA HIS A 314 7.24 7.45 -8.88
C HIS A 314 8.47 7.51 -7.94
N ARG A 315 8.23 7.73 -6.63
CA ARG A 315 9.29 7.97 -5.65
C ARG A 315 8.98 7.32 -4.30
N ILE A 316 10.03 7.19 -3.50
CA ILE A 316 9.93 6.92 -2.07
C ILE A 316 10.26 8.22 -1.34
N VAL A 317 9.36 8.65 -0.47
CA VAL A 317 9.55 9.79 0.41
C VAL A 317 9.98 9.28 1.78
N ILE A 318 11.00 9.89 2.36
CA ILE A 318 11.50 9.54 3.69
C ILE A 318 11.29 10.76 4.58
N ARG A 319 10.47 10.60 5.62
CA ARG A 319 10.36 11.59 6.69
C ARG A 319 11.28 11.16 7.82
N ASN A 320 12.28 11.98 8.11
CA ASN A 320 13.24 11.66 9.16
C ASN A 320 12.61 11.73 10.57
N ALA A 321 13.27 11.08 11.54
CA ALA A 321 12.77 10.97 12.90
C ALA A 321 12.60 12.33 13.61
N ASP A 322 13.35 13.37 13.18
CA ASP A 322 13.21 14.75 13.65
C ASP A 322 11.88 15.40 13.22
N ALA A 323 11.13 14.72 12.35
CA ALA A 323 9.86 15.16 11.79
C ALA A 323 9.92 16.51 11.02
N ARG A 324 11.12 16.99 10.71
CA ARG A 324 11.37 18.27 10.05
C ARG A 324 12.06 18.14 8.71
N THR A 325 12.84 17.07 8.52
CA THR A 325 13.61 16.84 7.31
C THR A 325 13.04 15.71 6.49
N TRP A 326 13.23 15.81 5.17
CA TRP A 326 12.70 14.91 4.17
C TRP A 326 13.78 14.55 3.18
N ASP A 327 13.82 13.28 2.79
CA ASP A 327 14.66 12.76 1.73
C ASP A 327 13.83 12.04 0.67
N PHE A 328 14.41 11.80 -0.50
CA PHE A 328 13.69 11.21 -1.62
C PHE A 328 14.57 10.25 -2.39
N TRP A 329 14.00 9.09 -2.77
CA TRP A 329 14.59 8.20 -3.75
C TRP A 329 13.64 8.10 -4.95
N GLY A 330 14.19 8.07 -6.15
CA GLY A 330 13.41 8.14 -7.38
C GLY A 330 12.97 9.56 -7.70
N GLY A 331 11.93 9.69 -8.50
CA GLY A 331 11.41 10.97 -8.98
C GLY A 331 10.69 10.79 -10.30
N PRO A 332 11.27 11.18 -11.46
CA PRO A 332 10.68 10.80 -12.74
C PRO A 332 10.61 9.28 -12.89
N ALA A 333 9.55 8.79 -13.55
CA ALA A 333 9.41 7.37 -13.83
C ALA A 333 10.63 6.84 -14.58
N GLY A 334 11.20 5.72 -14.12
CA GLY A 334 12.39 5.16 -14.75
C GLY A 334 12.62 3.69 -14.41
N THR A 335 13.55 3.06 -15.10
CA THR A 335 13.87 1.63 -15.03
C THR A 335 15.27 1.33 -14.49
N ALA A 336 16.12 2.34 -14.32
CA ALA A 336 17.45 2.14 -13.72
C ALA A 336 17.34 1.77 -12.23
N PRO A 337 18.37 1.17 -11.62
CA PRO A 337 18.41 0.96 -10.18
C PRO A 337 18.24 2.29 -9.41
N GLY A 338 17.31 2.31 -8.45
CA GLY A 338 16.94 3.52 -7.69
C GLY A 338 15.91 4.42 -8.36
N GLU A 339 15.51 4.13 -9.60
CA GLU A 339 14.36 4.72 -10.26
C GLU A 339 13.15 3.78 -10.09
N PHE A 340 11.94 4.33 -10.09
CA PHE A 340 10.71 3.56 -9.86
C PHE A 340 9.62 3.92 -10.86
N VAL A 341 8.69 2.98 -11.06
CA VAL A 341 7.42 3.22 -11.74
C VAL A 341 6.30 2.75 -10.83
N MET A 342 5.50 3.68 -10.33
CA MET A 342 4.38 3.40 -9.42
C MET A 342 4.76 2.41 -8.30
N PRO A 343 5.76 2.71 -7.45
CA PRO A 343 6.10 1.83 -6.32
C PRO A 343 4.88 1.74 -5.38
N MET A 344 4.40 0.52 -5.08
CA MET A 344 3.19 0.33 -4.28
C MET A 344 3.49 0.08 -2.81
N SER A 345 4.65 -0.48 -2.49
CA SER A 345 5.02 -0.81 -1.12
C SER A 345 6.50 -0.62 -0.87
N VAL A 346 6.83 -0.31 0.37
CA VAL A 346 8.18 -0.19 0.88
C VAL A 346 8.25 -0.87 2.25
N THR A 347 9.36 -1.51 2.55
CA THR A 347 9.63 -2.08 3.88
C THR A 347 11.07 -1.79 4.31
N VAL A 348 11.29 -1.83 5.62
CA VAL A 348 12.62 -1.71 6.22
C VAL A 348 12.88 -2.93 7.07
N GLY A 349 13.93 -3.66 6.74
CA GLY A 349 14.42 -4.78 7.53
C GLY A 349 15.14 -4.34 8.81
N ALA A 350 15.40 -5.30 9.69
CA ALA A 350 16.00 -5.04 10.99
C ALA A 350 17.42 -4.42 10.90
N ASP A 351 18.17 -4.75 9.84
CA ASP A 351 19.54 -4.29 9.62
C ASP A 351 19.61 -2.98 8.82
N GLY A 352 18.46 -2.32 8.61
CA GLY A 352 18.36 -1.10 7.81
C GLY A 352 18.25 -1.35 6.30
N ASP A 353 18.14 -2.60 5.88
CA ASP A 353 17.85 -2.91 4.48
C ASP A 353 16.45 -2.43 4.11
N VAL A 354 16.33 -1.78 2.97
CA VAL A 354 15.07 -1.30 2.41
C VAL A 354 14.74 -2.12 1.19
N ALA A 355 13.49 -2.57 1.11
CA ALA A 355 12.99 -3.18 -0.10
C ALA A 355 11.76 -2.44 -0.62
N VAL A 356 11.67 -2.29 -1.93
CA VAL A 356 10.61 -1.57 -2.64
C VAL A 356 9.95 -2.49 -3.65
N ALA A 357 8.63 -2.61 -3.56
CA ALA A 357 7.81 -3.20 -4.62
C ALA A 357 7.64 -2.15 -5.74
N ASP A 358 8.49 -2.22 -6.74
CA ASP A 358 8.51 -1.34 -7.92
C ASP A 358 7.54 -1.90 -8.97
N THR A 359 6.25 -1.73 -8.65
CA THR A 359 5.11 -2.42 -9.25
C THR A 359 5.02 -2.23 -10.75
N GLY A 360 5.18 -0.99 -11.22
CA GLY A 360 5.10 -0.67 -12.65
C GLY A 360 6.28 -1.17 -13.47
N ASN A 361 7.35 -1.62 -12.81
CA ASN A 361 8.52 -2.25 -13.43
C ASN A 361 8.57 -3.77 -13.19
N ASP A 362 7.53 -4.36 -12.61
CA ASP A 362 7.45 -5.81 -12.30
C ASP A 362 8.71 -6.33 -11.58
N ARG A 363 9.17 -5.61 -10.56
CA ARG A 363 10.41 -5.96 -9.84
C ARG A 363 10.40 -5.57 -8.38
N ILE A 364 11.33 -6.18 -7.63
CA ILE A 364 11.70 -5.76 -6.28
C ILE A 364 13.10 -5.17 -6.33
N GLN A 365 13.26 -4.01 -5.76
CA GLN A 365 14.56 -3.38 -5.56
C GLN A 365 14.92 -3.34 -4.08
N VAL A 366 16.19 -3.54 -3.76
CA VAL A 366 16.72 -3.46 -2.39
C VAL A 366 17.95 -2.57 -2.32
N ALA A 367 18.11 -1.90 -1.20
CA ALA A 367 19.29 -1.13 -0.84
C ALA A 367 19.44 -1.10 0.68
N THR A 368 20.63 -0.82 1.19
CA THR A 368 20.85 -0.68 2.64
C THR A 368 20.90 0.80 3.01
N LEU A 369 20.04 1.21 3.96
CA LEU A 369 20.11 2.52 4.58
C LEU A 369 21.36 2.61 5.45
N ARG A 370 22.27 3.48 5.07
CA ARG A 370 23.40 3.82 5.93
C ARG A 370 22.98 4.87 6.95
N PRO A 371 23.46 4.79 8.21
CA PRO A 371 23.33 5.91 9.12
C PRO A 371 23.93 7.15 8.48
N ALA A 372 23.29 8.31 8.70
CA ALA A 372 23.91 9.58 8.31
C ALA A 372 25.29 9.63 8.99
N THR A 373 26.35 9.64 8.21
CA THR A 373 27.69 9.90 8.75
C THR A 373 27.68 11.33 9.25
N SER A 374 27.79 11.51 10.58
CA SER A 374 28.07 12.83 11.16
C SER A 374 29.39 13.33 10.56
N ALA A 375 29.29 14.39 9.74
CA ALA A 375 30.48 15.12 9.26
C ALA A 375 31.13 15.88 10.40
#